data_96b1fa109408085714db2228d3ad02f3
#
_entry.id   96b1fa109408085714db2228d3ad02f3
#
_cell.length_a   1.000
_cell.length_b   1.000
_cell.length_c   1.000
_cell.angle_alpha   90.00
_cell.angle_beta   90.00
_cell.angle_gamma   90.00
#
_symmetry.space_group_name_H-M   'P 1'
#
loop_
_entity.id
_entity.type
_entity.pdbx_description
1 polymer ?
#
loop_
_entity_poly.entity_id
_entity_poly.type
_entity_poly.pdbx_seq_one_letter_code
_entity_poly.pdbx_strand_id
1 'polypeptide(L)'
;QDRAKGQLSHSGYIPKTKTPGRGMESDKINRILEGQKRFFAEGKTLDVRYRLEVLKKLRKLIVKNEKEIMNALRQDFHKPEFESLATETRFVIKEINLAIRRLRKWTGKKHVWTPFVHFLAFSYITPQPYGQVLVLSPWNYPFQLSFMPLVGALAAGNCVVMKVSRQVKAVTKVMEKILDEFPKELIVMMNGDHTVSEYLLSYKFDYIFFTCICETGKYVMQKAAENMIPLSLELGGK
;
A
#
# COMPACT_ATOMS: atom_id res chain seq x y z
N GLN A 1 -36.88 -12.14 37.29
CA GLN A 1 -36.48 -12.53 35.91
C GLN A 1 -35.64 -11.40 35.33
N ASP A 2 -34.36 -11.36 35.74
CA ASP A 2 -33.37 -10.39 35.27
C ASP A 2 -32.62 -11.01 34.11
N ARG A 3 -32.77 -10.41 32.94
CA ARG A 3 -31.88 -10.66 31.78
C ARG A 3 -30.77 -9.61 31.78
N ALA A 4 -29.59 -10.05 32.16
CA ALA A 4 -28.36 -9.27 32.06
C ALA A 4 -28.12 -8.80 30.63
N LYS A 5 -28.18 -7.51 30.39
CA LYS A 5 -27.67 -6.85 29.18
C LYS A 5 -26.17 -6.70 29.34
N GLY A 6 -25.42 -7.58 28.70
CA GLY A 6 -23.99 -7.41 28.51
C GLY A 6 -23.73 -6.24 27.56
N GLN A 7 -23.41 -5.08 28.08
CA GLN A 7 -22.86 -3.96 27.29
C GLN A 7 -21.42 -4.30 26.90
N LEU A 8 -21.22 -4.65 25.64
CA LEU A 8 -19.90 -4.61 25.02
C LEU A 8 -19.51 -3.14 24.84
N SER A 9 -18.74 -2.63 25.79
CA SER A 9 -18.13 -1.31 25.67
C SER A 9 -17.08 -1.35 24.58
N HIS A 10 -17.42 -0.92 23.38
CA HIS A 10 -16.43 -0.56 22.37
C HIS A 10 -15.79 0.75 22.80
N SER A 11 -14.77 0.63 23.65
CA SER A 11 -13.89 1.75 23.98
C SER A 11 -13.17 2.15 22.71
N GLY A 12 -13.66 3.20 22.04
CA GLY A 12 -12.95 3.92 21.01
C GLY A 12 -11.68 4.52 21.60
N TYR A 13 -10.57 3.79 21.49
CA TYR A 13 -9.25 4.27 21.91
C TYR A 13 -8.78 5.33 20.92
N ILE A 14 -8.99 6.60 21.24
CA ILE A 14 -8.30 7.74 20.62
C ILE A 14 -6.99 7.90 21.39
N PRO A 15 -5.84 7.53 20.82
CA PRO A 15 -4.57 7.69 21.51
C PRO A 15 -4.26 9.18 21.68
N LYS A 16 -4.04 9.60 22.92
CA LYS A 16 -3.44 10.92 23.21
C LYS A 16 -2.05 10.94 22.56
N THR A 17 -1.84 11.88 21.65
CA THR A 17 -0.61 12.09 20.90
C THR A 17 0.59 12.23 21.83
N LYS A 18 1.38 11.17 21.96
CA LYS A 18 2.80 11.29 22.32
C LYS A 18 3.56 11.20 21.01
N THR A 19 4.11 12.30 20.55
CA THR A 19 5.13 12.32 19.50
C THR A 19 6.17 11.28 19.87
N PRO A 20 6.49 10.30 18.97
CA PRO A 20 7.56 9.34 19.26
C PRO A 20 8.82 10.14 19.60
N GLY A 21 9.46 9.84 20.71
CA GLY A 21 10.69 10.48 21.09
C GLY A 21 11.68 10.41 19.92
N ARG A 22 12.44 11.50 19.69
CA ARG A 22 13.57 11.53 18.75
C ARG A 22 14.55 10.42 19.14
N GLY A 23 14.39 9.23 18.53
CA GLY A 23 15.18 8.04 18.82
C GLY A 23 15.71 7.44 17.53
N MET A 24 16.74 6.60 17.63
CA MET A 24 17.40 5.91 16.52
C MET A 24 16.44 5.29 15.47
N GLU A 25 15.23 4.92 15.85
CA GLU A 25 14.23 4.32 14.97
C GLU A 25 13.62 5.35 14.01
N SER A 26 13.28 6.55 14.48
CA SER A 26 12.77 7.64 13.63
C SER A 26 13.81 8.11 12.61
N ASP A 27 15.10 8.18 13.00
CA ASP A 27 16.18 8.57 12.10
C ASP A 27 16.41 7.53 10.99
N LYS A 28 16.23 6.24 11.31
CA LYS A 28 16.30 5.17 10.33
C LYS A 28 15.14 5.25 9.34
N ILE A 29 13.92 5.47 9.84
CA ILE A 29 12.73 5.66 8.99
C ILE A 29 12.95 6.85 8.06
N ASN A 30 13.37 8.00 8.58
CA ASN A 30 13.62 9.21 7.78
C ASN A 30 14.66 8.97 6.68
N ARG A 31 15.77 8.29 6.97
CA ARG A 31 16.77 7.96 5.95
C ARG A 31 16.19 7.15 4.79
N ILE A 32 15.32 6.19 5.10
CA ILE A 32 14.64 5.38 4.09
C ILE A 32 13.70 6.26 3.26
N LEU A 33 12.87 7.08 3.92
CA LEU A 33 11.90 7.95 3.25
C LEU A 33 12.60 8.97 2.32
N GLU A 34 13.67 9.57 2.77
CA GLU A 34 14.47 10.48 1.93
C GLU A 34 15.22 9.74 0.80
N GLY A 35 15.63 8.48 1.03
CA GLY A 35 16.15 7.60 -0.01
C GLY A 35 15.13 7.36 -1.12
N GLN A 36 13.88 7.09 -0.77
CA GLN A 36 12.79 6.91 -1.74
C GLN A 36 12.50 8.18 -2.55
N LYS A 37 12.51 9.35 -1.92
CA LYS A 37 12.33 10.63 -2.64
C LYS A 37 13.41 10.85 -3.69
N ARG A 38 14.67 10.61 -3.32
CA ARG A 38 15.79 10.72 -4.27
C ARG A 38 15.67 9.74 -5.42
N PHE A 39 15.38 8.47 -5.11
CA PHE A 39 15.18 7.44 -6.12
C PHE A 39 14.04 7.76 -7.10
N PHE A 40 12.94 8.31 -6.59
CA PHE A 40 11.85 8.78 -7.44
C PHE A 40 12.27 9.95 -8.32
N ALA A 41 13.01 10.93 -7.75
CA ALA A 41 13.50 12.11 -8.48
C ALA A 41 14.48 11.75 -9.61
N GLU A 42 15.20 10.61 -9.51
CA GLU A 42 16.05 10.09 -10.60
C GLU A 42 15.24 9.67 -11.84
N GLY A 43 13.91 9.56 -11.71
CA GLY A 43 13.02 9.25 -12.83
C GLY A 43 13.03 7.79 -13.30
N LYS A 44 13.77 6.90 -12.65
CA LYS A 44 13.88 5.49 -13.04
C LYS A 44 12.53 4.78 -13.06
N THR A 45 11.63 5.12 -12.13
CA THR A 45 10.28 4.58 -12.06
C THR A 45 9.35 5.09 -13.17
N LEU A 46 9.75 6.11 -13.92
CA LEU A 46 8.98 6.62 -15.06
C LEU A 46 9.10 5.72 -16.30
N ASP A 47 10.20 4.94 -16.42
CA ASP A 47 10.37 3.99 -17.52
C ASP A 47 9.38 2.81 -17.38
N VAL A 48 8.52 2.67 -18.39
CA VAL A 48 7.52 1.59 -18.46
C VAL A 48 8.18 0.21 -18.50
N ARG A 49 9.36 0.06 -19.10
CA ARG A 49 10.12 -1.21 -19.13
C ARG A 49 10.56 -1.60 -17.72
N TYR A 50 11.10 -0.66 -16.97
CA TYR A 50 11.47 -0.88 -15.57
C TYR A 50 10.27 -1.34 -14.72
N ARG A 51 9.13 -0.67 -14.84
CA ARG A 51 7.88 -1.07 -14.12
C ARG A 51 7.44 -2.49 -14.51
N LEU A 52 7.51 -2.85 -15.79
CA LEU A 52 7.19 -4.20 -16.26
C LEU A 52 8.12 -5.26 -15.67
N GLU A 53 9.42 -4.97 -15.57
CA GLU A 53 10.40 -5.86 -14.92
C GLU A 53 10.10 -6.04 -13.43
N VAL A 54 9.80 -4.96 -12.72
CA VAL A 54 9.41 -4.99 -11.30
C VAL A 54 8.16 -5.85 -11.11
N LEU A 55 7.10 -5.65 -11.90
CA LEU A 55 5.87 -6.42 -11.81
C LEU A 55 6.07 -7.91 -12.15
N LYS A 56 6.87 -8.23 -13.16
CA LYS A 56 7.22 -9.61 -13.51
C LYS A 56 8.03 -10.27 -12.39
N LYS A 57 9.00 -9.57 -11.79
CA LYS A 57 9.78 -10.06 -10.65
C LYS A 57 8.86 -10.33 -9.47
N LEU A 58 7.97 -9.39 -9.12
CA LEU A 58 7.01 -9.54 -8.04
C LEU A 58 6.12 -10.78 -8.24
N ARG A 59 5.55 -10.95 -9.44
CA ARG A 59 4.77 -12.15 -9.79
C ARG A 59 5.55 -13.44 -9.58
N LYS A 60 6.80 -13.49 -10.08
CA LYS A 60 7.67 -14.67 -9.94
C LYS A 60 7.92 -15.02 -8.47
N LEU A 61 8.18 -14.01 -7.64
CA LEU A 61 8.42 -14.18 -6.21
C LEU A 61 7.17 -14.67 -5.48
N ILE A 62 5.99 -14.14 -5.78
CA ILE A 62 4.72 -14.59 -5.19
C ILE A 62 4.47 -16.05 -5.55
N VAL A 63 4.59 -16.43 -6.82
CA VAL A 63 4.39 -17.82 -7.27
C VAL A 63 5.41 -18.76 -6.61
N LYS A 64 6.67 -18.36 -6.51
CA LYS A 64 7.73 -19.15 -5.86
C LYS A 64 7.44 -19.41 -4.38
N ASN A 65 6.85 -18.43 -3.68
CA ASN A 65 6.58 -18.51 -2.24
C ASN A 65 5.10 -18.86 -1.94
N GLU A 66 4.29 -19.28 -2.92
CA GLU A 66 2.84 -19.48 -2.74
C GLU A 66 2.53 -20.46 -1.60
N LYS A 67 3.25 -21.58 -1.50
CA LYS A 67 3.09 -22.54 -0.40
C LYS A 67 3.42 -21.94 0.97
N GLU A 68 4.45 -21.12 1.04
CA GLU A 68 4.87 -20.47 2.28
C GLU A 68 3.83 -19.41 2.72
N ILE A 69 3.27 -18.67 1.77
CA ILE A 69 2.15 -17.74 2.03
C ILE A 69 0.94 -18.48 2.59
N MET A 70 0.54 -19.60 1.97
CA MET A 70 -0.60 -20.41 2.45
C MET A 70 -0.36 -20.97 3.85
N ASN A 71 0.85 -21.47 4.12
CA ASN A 71 1.23 -21.96 5.46
C ASN A 71 1.19 -20.83 6.50
N ALA A 72 1.65 -19.64 6.17
CA ALA A 72 1.61 -18.48 7.05
C ALA A 72 0.16 -18.03 7.33
N LEU A 73 -0.71 -18.01 6.31
CA LEU A 73 -2.15 -17.73 6.47
C LEU A 73 -2.83 -18.78 7.35
N ARG A 74 -2.46 -20.06 7.20
CA ARG A 74 -2.94 -21.14 8.09
C ARG A 74 -2.47 -20.94 9.52
N GLN A 75 -1.23 -20.51 9.72
CA GLN A 75 -0.67 -20.24 11.05
C GLN A 75 -1.35 -19.06 11.74
N ASP A 76 -1.58 -17.95 11.05
CA ASP A 76 -2.16 -16.74 11.63
C ASP A 76 -3.70 -16.82 11.78
N PHE A 77 -4.40 -17.57 10.89
CA PHE A 77 -5.88 -17.55 10.78
C PHE A 77 -6.55 -18.92 10.74
N HIS A 78 -5.79 -20.01 10.71
CA HIS A 78 -6.32 -21.35 10.40
C HIS A 78 -7.05 -21.40 9.03
N LYS A 79 -6.73 -20.48 8.11
CA LYS A 79 -7.37 -20.36 6.81
C LYS A 79 -7.07 -21.59 5.95
N PRO A 80 -8.11 -22.26 5.35
CA PRO A 80 -7.91 -23.40 4.48
C PRO A 80 -7.06 -23.04 3.26
N GLU A 81 -6.35 -24.02 2.71
CA GLU A 81 -5.46 -23.83 1.56
C GLU A 81 -6.22 -23.28 0.34
N PHE A 82 -7.39 -23.85 0.04
CA PHE A 82 -8.23 -23.40 -1.07
C PHE A 82 -8.65 -21.92 -0.89
N GLU A 83 -9.08 -21.53 0.30
CA GLU A 83 -9.48 -20.15 0.58
C GLU A 83 -8.28 -19.21 0.47
N SER A 84 -7.14 -19.58 1.05
CA SER A 84 -5.89 -18.80 0.96
C SER A 84 -5.47 -18.59 -0.50
N LEU A 85 -5.58 -19.64 -1.32
CA LEU A 85 -5.28 -19.56 -2.74
C LEU A 85 -6.27 -18.65 -3.47
N ALA A 86 -7.57 -18.88 -3.30
CA ALA A 86 -8.61 -18.20 -4.05
C ALA A 86 -8.73 -16.72 -3.68
N THR A 87 -8.64 -16.37 -2.39
CA THR A 87 -8.93 -15.01 -1.91
C THR A 87 -7.68 -14.15 -1.71
N GLU A 88 -6.50 -14.73 -1.55
CA GLU A 88 -5.28 -13.96 -1.28
C GLU A 88 -4.32 -13.96 -2.48
N THR A 89 -3.70 -15.10 -2.80
CA THR A 89 -2.62 -15.11 -3.78
C THR A 89 -3.10 -14.95 -5.23
N ARG A 90 -4.18 -15.62 -5.61
CA ARG A 90 -4.68 -15.61 -7.00
C ARG A 90 -5.26 -14.27 -7.42
N PHE A 91 -5.88 -13.54 -6.49
CA PHE A 91 -6.33 -12.18 -6.75
C PHE A 91 -5.15 -11.27 -7.11
N VAL A 92 -4.09 -11.30 -6.31
CA VAL A 92 -2.89 -10.51 -6.54
C VAL A 92 -2.21 -10.88 -7.86
N ILE A 93 -2.06 -12.19 -8.15
CA ILE A 93 -1.46 -12.66 -9.41
C ILE A 93 -2.31 -12.20 -10.62
N LYS A 94 -3.64 -12.24 -10.51
CA LYS A 94 -4.56 -11.76 -11.57
C LYS A 94 -4.37 -10.27 -11.83
N GLU A 95 -4.25 -9.48 -10.77
CA GLU A 95 -4.03 -8.03 -10.87
C GLU A 95 -2.67 -7.71 -11.50
N ILE A 96 -1.58 -8.39 -11.06
CA ILE A 96 -0.27 -8.22 -11.69
C ILE A 96 -0.33 -8.57 -13.18
N ASN A 97 -1.00 -9.66 -13.57
CA ASN A 97 -1.15 -10.04 -14.97
C ASN A 97 -1.94 -8.99 -15.77
N LEU A 98 -2.97 -8.40 -15.18
CA LEU A 98 -3.72 -7.29 -15.78
C LEU A 98 -2.83 -6.07 -15.97
N ALA A 99 -2.10 -5.67 -14.93
CA ALA A 99 -1.17 -4.56 -14.98
C ALA A 99 -0.11 -4.76 -16.07
N ILE A 100 0.56 -5.92 -16.12
CA ILE A 100 1.57 -6.23 -17.15
C ILE A 100 1.00 -6.09 -18.57
N ARG A 101 -0.23 -6.57 -18.80
CA ARG A 101 -0.88 -6.50 -20.13
C ARG A 101 -1.31 -5.11 -20.52
N ARG A 102 -1.73 -4.28 -19.54
CA ARG A 102 -2.36 -2.99 -19.79
C ARG A 102 -1.45 -1.79 -19.55
N LEU A 103 -0.30 -1.97 -18.90
CA LEU A 103 0.57 -0.87 -18.46
C LEU A 103 0.91 0.11 -19.57
N ARG A 104 1.33 -0.38 -20.74
CA ARG A 104 1.66 0.49 -21.89
C ARG A 104 0.48 1.34 -22.35
N LYS A 105 -0.75 0.78 -22.28
CA LYS A 105 -1.97 1.52 -22.61
C LYS A 105 -2.30 2.55 -21.54
N TRP A 106 -2.14 2.21 -20.26
CA TRP A 106 -2.47 3.10 -19.14
C TRP A 106 -1.52 4.30 -19.04
N THR A 107 -0.26 4.12 -19.40
CA THR A 107 0.77 5.18 -19.36
C THR A 107 0.85 6.01 -20.64
N GLY A 108 0.12 5.62 -21.67
CA GLY A 108 0.10 6.34 -22.94
C GLY A 108 -0.61 7.71 -22.86
N LYS A 109 -0.14 8.66 -23.65
CA LYS A 109 -0.82 9.95 -23.83
C LYS A 109 -2.21 9.72 -24.45
N LYS A 110 -3.22 10.39 -23.91
CA LYS A 110 -4.59 10.40 -24.47
C LYS A 110 -4.82 11.75 -25.13
N HIS A 111 -4.98 11.77 -26.44
CA HIS A 111 -5.42 12.97 -27.13
C HIS A 111 -6.84 13.34 -26.71
N VAL A 112 -7.08 14.60 -26.49
CA VAL A 112 -8.37 15.19 -26.17
C VAL A 112 -8.66 16.30 -27.15
N TRP A 113 -9.95 16.66 -27.28
CA TRP A 113 -10.37 17.73 -28.16
C TRP A 113 -9.73 19.07 -27.75
N THR A 114 -9.18 19.78 -28.75
CA THR A 114 -8.60 21.10 -28.55
C THR A 114 -9.60 22.18 -29.01
N PRO A 115 -9.97 23.14 -28.15
CA PRO A 115 -10.87 24.21 -28.53
C PRO A 115 -10.38 24.97 -29.71
N PHE A 116 -11.30 25.44 -30.60
CA PHE A 116 -10.93 26.12 -31.84
C PHE A 116 -10.11 27.39 -31.64
N VAL A 117 -10.26 28.05 -30.49
CA VAL A 117 -9.44 29.23 -30.14
C VAL A 117 -7.93 28.92 -30.03
N HIS A 118 -7.57 27.66 -29.94
CA HIS A 118 -6.19 27.16 -29.92
C HIS A 118 -5.84 26.43 -31.23
N PHE A 119 -6.39 26.90 -32.35
CA PHE A 119 -6.11 26.37 -33.67
C PHE A 119 -4.60 26.20 -33.88
N LEU A 120 -4.17 25.07 -34.44
CA LEU A 120 -2.79 24.58 -34.58
C LEU A 120 -2.15 23.96 -33.31
N ALA A 121 -2.84 23.91 -32.15
CA ALA A 121 -2.36 23.21 -30.98
C ALA A 121 -2.95 21.78 -30.90
N PHE A 122 -2.27 20.90 -30.14
CA PHE A 122 -2.75 19.55 -29.82
C PHE A 122 -2.81 19.40 -28.32
N SER A 123 -3.97 18.95 -27.83
CA SER A 123 -4.19 18.73 -26.39
C SER A 123 -4.13 17.25 -26.07
N TYR A 124 -3.50 16.90 -24.95
CA TYR A 124 -3.43 15.52 -24.47
C TYR A 124 -3.33 15.44 -22.94
N ILE A 125 -3.80 14.33 -22.38
CA ILE A 125 -3.65 13.99 -20.98
C ILE A 125 -2.53 12.96 -20.85
N THR A 126 -1.56 13.24 -19.97
CA THR A 126 -0.47 12.32 -19.65
C THR A 126 -0.61 11.88 -18.19
N PRO A 127 -0.81 10.57 -17.91
CA PRO A 127 -0.77 10.05 -16.56
C PRO A 127 0.63 10.21 -15.95
N GLN A 128 0.67 10.63 -14.69
CA GLN A 128 1.92 10.75 -13.94
C GLN A 128 1.79 10.06 -12.58
N PRO A 129 2.86 9.46 -12.02
CA PRO A 129 2.86 8.96 -10.67
C PRO A 129 2.78 10.10 -9.66
N TYR A 130 2.23 9.81 -8.50
CA TYR A 130 2.22 10.75 -7.38
C TYR A 130 3.63 10.97 -6.80
N GLY A 131 4.39 9.90 -6.60
CA GLY A 131 5.70 9.94 -5.97
C GLY A 131 5.87 8.85 -4.91
N GLN A 132 5.82 9.22 -3.66
CA GLN A 132 5.95 8.31 -2.52
C GLN A 132 4.57 8.00 -1.93
N VAL A 133 4.17 6.73 -1.98
CA VAL A 133 2.85 6.25 -1.56
C VAL A 133 2.95 5.46 -0.26
N LEU A 134 2.09 5.78 0.70
CA LEU A 134 1.88 4.99 1.92
C LEU A 134 0.70 4.04 1.73
N VAL A 135 0.92 2.74 1.96
CA VAL A 135 -0.11 1.70 1.98
C VAL A 135 -0.27 1.18 3.40
N LEU A 136 -1.45 1.37 3.97
CA LEU A 136 -1.81 0.88 5.29
C LEU A 136 -2.87 -0.21 5.16
N SER A 137 -2.55 -1.44 5.59
CA SER A 137 -3.39 -2.62 5.38
C SER A 137 -3.88 -3.24 6.68
N PRO A 138 -5.11 -3.78 6.70
CA PRO A 138 -5.70 -4.45 7.85
C PRO A 138 -5.17 -5.88 8.02
N TRP A 139 -5.77 -6.61 8.98
CA TRP A 139 -5.37 -7.97 9.32
C TRP A 139 -6.17 -9.08 8.63
N ASN A 140 -7.41 -8.81 8.17
CA ASN A 140 -8.36 -9.86 7.75
C ASN A 140 -8.01 -10.58 6.44
N TYR A 141 -7.49 -9.85 5.44
CA TYR A 141 -6.93 -10.39 4.18
C TYR A 141 -5.56 -9.76 3.95
N PRO A 142 -4.56 -10.10 4.79
CA PRO A 142 -3.34 -9.31 4.89
C PRO A 142 -2.50 -9.31 3.62
N PHE A 143 -2.44 -10.43 2.90
CA PHE A 143 -1.67 -10.52 1.67
C PHE A 143 -2.37 -9.77 0.54
N GLN A 144 -3.66 -10.06 0.30
CA GLN A 144 -4.43 -9.42 -0.75
C GLN A 144 -4.50 -7.91 -0.58
N LEU A 145 -4.96 -7.44 0.60
CA LEU A 145 -5.20 -6.02 0.85
C LEU A 145 -3.92 -5.18 0.97
N SER A 146 -2.76 -5.83 1.07
CA SER A 146 -1.45 -5.16 0.99
C SER A 146 -0.91 -5.14 -0.43
N PHE A 147 -0.97 -6.27 -1.14
CA PHE A 147 -0.33 -6.40 -2.44
C PHE A 147 -1.17 -5.84 -3.60
N MET A 148 -2.50 -5.80 -3.50
CA MET A 148 -3.33 -5.17 -4.53
C MET A 148 -3.00 -3.68 -4.71
N PRO A 149 -3.01 -2.83 -3.66
CA PRO A 149 -2.62 -1.44 -3.80
C PRO A 149 -1.13 -1.29 -4.14
N LEU A 150 -0.24 -2.17 -3.66
CA LEU A 150 1.17 -2.20 -4.04
C LEU A 150 1.32 -2.35 -5.56
N VAL A 151 0.62 -3.31 -6.17
CA VAL A 151 0.65 -3.54 -7.63
C VAL A 151 0.21 -2.30 -8.39
N GLY A 152 -0.89 -1.68 -7.96
CA GLY A 152 -1.38 -0.42 -8.55
C GLY A 152 -0.36 0.72 -8.45
N ALA A 153 0.24 0.91 -7.28
CA ALA A 153 1.23 1.95 -7.03
C ALA A 153 2.50 1.75 -7.87
N LEU A 154 3.02 0.50 -7.96
CA LEU A 154 4.18 0.17 -8.79
C LEU A 154 3.89 0.31 -10.29
N ALA A 155 2.71 -0.11 -10.74
CA ALA A 155 2.26 0.07 -12.12
C ALA A 155 2.18 1.55 -12.49
N ALA A 156 1.71 2.40 -11.59
CA ALA A 156 1.70 3.85 -11.79
C ALA A 156 3.11 4.47 -11.79
N GLY A 157 4.12 3.82 -11.19
CA GLY A 157 5.51 4.29 -11.13
C GLY A 157 5.86 5.00 -9.83
N ASN A 158 5.17 4.68 -8.74
CA ASN A 158 5.44 5.22 -7.42
C ASN A 158 6.47 4.39 -6.66
N CYS A 159 7.11 5.01 -5.66
CA CYS A 159 7.80 4.32 -4.57
C CYS A 159 6.79 4.03 -3.46
N VAL A 160 6.94 2.91 -2.75
CA VAL A 160 5.91 2.45 -1.81
C VAL A 160 6.49 2.16 -0.43
N VAL A 161 5.85 2.74 0.58
CA VAL A 161 5.99 2.34 1.98
C VAL A 161 4.74 1.57 2.38
N MET A 162 4.93 0.35 2.88
CA MET A 162 3.85 -0.50 3.35
C MET A 162 3.91 -0.65 4.86
N LYS A 163 2.75 -0.63 5.50
CA LYS A 163 2.61 -0.96 6.91
C LYS A 163 1.39 -1.86 7.10
N VAL A 164 1.64 -3.06 7.57
CA VAL A 164 0.62 -4.10 7.81
C VAL A 164 0.29 -4.18 9.30
N SER A 165 -0.89 -4.68 9.61
CA SER A 165 -1.29 -4.91 11.01
C SER A 165 -0.32 -5.87 11.71
N ARG A 166 0.08 -5.54 12.95
CA ARG A 166 0.95 -6.39 13.79
C ARG A 166 0.33 -7.73 14.21
N GLN A 167 -0.96 -7.92 13.96
CA GLN A 167 -1.68 -9.13 14.35
C GLN A 167 -1.30 -10.34 13.47
N VAL A 168 -0.77 -10.11 12.28
CA VAL A 168 -0.50 -11.14 11.27
C VAL A 168 1.01 -11.38 11.12
N LYS A 169 1.60 -12.02 12.10
CA LYS A 169 3.05 -12.15 12.24
C LYS A 169 3.70 -13.09 11.22
N ALA A 170 3.06 -14.24 10.97
CA ALA A 170 3.62 -15.23 10.04
C ALA A 170 3.53 -14.73 8.60
N VAL A 171 2.38 -14.20 8.19
CA VAL A 171 2.19 -13.63 6.86
C VAL A 171 3.13 -12.45 6.62
N THR A 172 3.28 -11.56 7.61
CA THR A 172 4.19 -10.41 7.52
C THR A 172 5.63 -10.83 7.22
N LYS A 173 6.16 -11.87 7.87
CA LYS A 173 7.51 -12.39 7.60
C LYS A 173 7.69 -12.86 6.15
N VAL A 174 6.69 -13.53 5.59
CA VAL A 174 6.75 -13.99 4.19
C VAL A 174 6.67 -12.81 3.23
N MET A 175 5.83 -11.81 3.55
CA MET A 175 5.75 -10.58 2.77
C MET A 175 7.08 -9.82 2.78
N GLU A 176 7.73 -9.67 3.94
CA GLU A 176 9.07 -9.07 4.06
C GLU A 176 10.08 -9.79 3.20
N LYS A 177 10.15 -11.12 3.31
CA LYS A 177 11.05 -11.95 2.50
C LYS A 177 10.88 -11.71 1.00
N ILE A 178 9.63 -11.54 0.53
CA ILE A 178 9.32 -11.23 -0.87
C ILE A 178 9.78 -9.82 -1.23
N LEU A 179 9.53 -8.85 -0.36
CA LEU A 179 9.80 -7.43 -0.63
C LEU A 179 11.27 -7.06 -0.45
N ASP A 180 12.02 -7.77 0.38
CA ASP A 180 13.47 -7.58 0.56
C ASP A 180 14.28 -7.92 -0.71
N GLU A 181 13.66 -8.59 -1.68
CA GLU A 181 14.23 -8.79 -3.01
C GLU A 181 14.26 -7.53 -3.90
N PHE A 182 13.64 -6.44 -3.44
CA PHE A 182 13.59 -5.15 -4.14
C PHE A 182 14.42 -4.10 -3.40
N PRO A 183 14.92 -3.07 -4.11
CA PRO A 183 15.53 -1.92 -3.46
C PRO A 183 14.57 -1.28 -2.44
N LYS A 184 15.06 -0.95 -1.24
CA LYS A 184 14.25 -0.29 -0.21
C LYS A 184 13.79 1.11 -0.63
N GLU A 185 14.50 1.69 -1.55
CA GLU A 185 14.16 2.95 -2.20
C GLU A 185 12.94 2.83 -3.12
N LEU A 186 12.62 1.61 -3.60
CA LEU A 186 11.42 1.36 -4.39
C LEU A 186 10.27 0.88 -3.53
N ILE A 187 10.52 -0.14 -2.69
CA ILE A 187 9.51 -0.75 -1.82
C ILE A 187 10.13 -1.02 -0.46
N VAL A 188 9.46 -0.59 0.59
CA VAL A 188 9.83 -0.94 1.96
C VAL A 188 8.60 -1.31 2.76
N MET A 189 8.70 -2.36 3.56
CA MET A 189 7.72 -2.67 4.59
C MET A 189 8.24 -2.22 5.95
N MET A 190 7.44 -1.45 6.68
CA MET A 190 7.76 -0.95 8.01
C MET A 190 6.88 -1.66 9.03
N ASN A 191 7.50 -2.45 9.87
CA ASN A 191 6.85 -3.12 10.98
C ASN A 191 6.90 -2.24 12.23
N GLY A 192 5.99 -2.50 13.13
CA GLY A 192 5.93 -1.80 14.40
C GLY A 192 4.50 -1.69 14.91
N ASP A 193 4.35 -1.06 16.06
CA ASP A 193 3.07 -0.82 16.69
C ASP A 193 2.37 0.44 16.13
N HIS A 194 1.40 0.95 16.87
CA HIS A 194 0.67 2.16 16.50
C HIS A 194 1.58 3.40 16.40
N THR A 195 2.70 3.44 17.15
CA THR A 195 3.60 4.61 17.13
C THR A 195 4.26 4.79 15.77
N VAL A 196 4.62 3.68 15.10
CA VAL A 196 5.12 3.69 13.71
C VAL A 196 4.04 4.17 12.75
N SER A 197 2.78 3.74 12.92
CA SER A 197 1.67 4.22 12.08
C SER A 197 1.45 5.72 12.24
N GLU A 198 1.44 6.21 13.49
CA GLU A 198 1.32 7.65 13.79
C GLU A 198 2.46 8.46 13.18
N TYR A 199 3.68 7.94 13.28
CA TYR A 199 4.84 8.59 12.69
C TYR A 199 4.72 8.67 11.16
N LEU A 200 4.33 7.57 10.51
CA LEU A 200 4.12 7.56 9.06
C LEU A 200 2.99 8.50 8.64
N LEU A 201 1.89 8.56 9.40
CA LEU A 201 0.78 9.49 9.12
C LEU A 201 1.14 10.97 9.38
N SER A 202 2.15 11.25 10.20
CA SER A 202 2.66 12.61 10.39
C SER A 202 3.63 13.06 9.28
N TYR A 203 4.13 12.12 8.47
CA TYR A 203 5.04 12.41 7.37
C TYR A 203 4.25 12.77 6.11
N LYS A 204 4.77 13.71 5.32
CA LYS A 204 4.12 14.16 4.09
C LYS A 204 4.42 13.19 2.94
N PHE A 205 3.56 12.19 2.79
CA PHE A 205 3.51 11.37 1.58
C PHE A 205 2.81 12.10 0.44
N ASP A 206 3.01 11.62 -0.80
CA ASP A 206 2.33 12.16 -1.98
C ASP A 206 0.96 11.50 -2.20
N TYR A 207 0.71 10.33 -1.57
CA TYR A 207 -0.56 9.63 -1.60
C TYR A 207 -0.66 8.61 -0.45
N ILE A 208 -1.88 8.43 0.08
CA ILE A 208 -2.17 7.40 1.09
C ILE A 208 -3.26 6.46 0.58
N PHE A 209 -3.02 5.15 0.66
CA PHE A 209 -4.02 4.11 0.48
C PHE A 209 -4.26 3.40 1.81
N PHE A 210 -5.49 3.41 2.27
CA PHE A 210 -5.86 2.88 3.58
C PHE A 210 -7.10 1.99 3.49
N THR A 211 -7.01 0.78 4.05
CA THR A 211 -8.12 -0.17 4.17
C THR A 211 -8.34 -0.52 5.63
N CYS A 212 -9.51 -0.23 6.20
CA CYS A 212 -9.91 -0.60 7.56
C CYS A 212 -11.39 -0.24 7.85
N ILE A 213 -11.71 -0.07 9.14
CA ILE A 213 -13.03 0.39 9.62
C ILE A 213 -13.18 1.92 9.49
N CYS A 214 -14.44 2.38 9.42
CA CYS A 214 -14.76 3.79 9.21
C CYS A 214 -14.16 4.75 10.25
N GLU A 215 -14.13 4.38 11.53
CA GLU A 215 -13.58 5.23 12.60
C GLU A 215 -12.10 5.55 12.38
N THR A 216 -11.29 4.52 12.10
CA THR A 216 -9.88 4.71 11.79
C THR A 216 -9.69 5.45 10.46
N GLY A 217 -10.58 5.21 9.48
CA GLY A 217 -10.58 5.95 8.21
C GLY A 217 -10.77 7.45 8.39
N LYS A 218 -11.69 7.88 9.27
CA LYS A 218 -11.87 9.29 9.62
C LYS A 218 -10.60 9.91 10.21
N TYR A 219 -9.93 9.17 11.09
CA TYR A 219 -8.68 9.62 11.67
C TYR A 219 -7.57 9.79 10.62
N VAL A 220 -7.40 8.80 9.74
CA VAL A 220 -6.43 8.89 8.64
C VAL A 220 -6.75 10.06 7.70
N MET A 221 -8.03 10.29 7.40
CA MET A 221 -8.48 11.44 6.59
C MET A 221 -8.11 12.77 7.25
N GLN A 222 -8.31 12.92 8.56
CA GLN A 222 -7.93 14.11 9.30
C GLN A 222 -6.40 14.36 9.21
N LYS A 223 -5.60 13.30 9.38
CA LYS A 223 -4.14 13.38 9.26
C LYS A 223 -3.68 13.73 7.84
N ALA A 224 -4.29 13.15 6.84
CA ALA A 224 -4.00 13.48 5.45
C ALA A 224 -4.34 14.94 5.12
N ALA A 225 -5.46 15.45 5.66
CA ALA A 225 -5.90 16.84 5.46
C ALA A 225 -4.92 17.88 6.01
N GLU A 226 -4.20 17.58 7.11
CA GLU A 226 -3.17 18.47 7.67
C GLU A 226 -2.09 18.85 6.64
N ASN A 227 -1.79 17.97 5.69
CA ASN A 227 -0.80 18.17 4.63
C ASN A 227 -1.39 18.16 3.21
N MET A 228 -2.73 18.19 3.08
CA MET A 228 -3.47 18.09 1.81
C MET A 228 -3.06 16.86 0.98
N ILE A 229 -2.82 15.73 1.63
CA ILE A 229 -2.42 14.48 0.97
C ILE A 229 -3.65 13.83 0.34
N PRO A 230 -3.67 13.57 -0.99
CA PRO A 230 -4.72 12.79 -1.60
C PRO A 230 -4.70 11.36 -1.07
N LEU A 231 -5.90 10.78 -0.85
CA LEU A 231 -6.02 9.45 -0.28
C LEU A 231 -7.16 8.65 -0.89
N SER A 232 -7.03 7.32 -0.86
CA SER A 232 -8.12 6.37 -1.02
C SER A 232 -8.40 5.68 0.30
N LEU A 233 -9.68 5.63 0.66
CA LEU A 233 -10.18 4.93 1.83
C LEU A 233 -11.08 3.78 1.37
N GLU A 234 -10.67 2.55 1.64
CA GLU A 234 -11.47 1.36 1.46
C GLU A 234 -12.02 0.96 2.84
N LEU A 235 -13.26 1.36 3.10
CA LEU A 235 -13.87 1.25 4.41
C LEU A 235 -15.00 0.23 4.37
N GLY A 236 -14.93 -0.72 5.29
CA GLY A 236 -15.94 -1.73 5.46
C GLY A 236 -16.66 -1.61 6.80
N GLY A 237 -17.71 -2.42 6.94
CA GLY A 237 -18.47 -2.57 8.16
C GLY A 237 -19.77 -1.74 8.17
N LYS A 238 -20.72 -2.30 8.90
CA LYS A 238 -21.99 -1.65 9.31
C LYS A 238 -21.96 -1.48 10.82
#